data_93d217e473bc4c66ba2592a9d584dcc2
#
_entry.id   93d217e473bc4c66ba2592a9d584dcc2
#
_cell.length_a   1.000
_cell.length_b   1.000
_cell.length_c   1.000
_cell.angle_alpha   90.00
_cell.angle_beta   90.00
_cell.angle_gamma   90.00
#
_symmetry.space_group_name_H-M   'P 1'
#
loop_
_entity.id
_entity.type
_entity.pdbx_description
1 polymer ?
#
loop_
_entity_poly.entity_id
_entity_poly.type
_entity_poly.pdbx_seq_one_letter_code
_entity_poly.pdbx_strand_id
1 'polypeptide(L)'
;MTQPERLTAIAPGTPMWKAVPPRLVGPYLTGQRTVLAGYVYRAQDVRFHNPAEAYLALSLGWEDSEFTPHMSEIYLVAWLARAIDGYAPATGHGIPEFYIEPIAIPVGAGMCRLGPDGDQLVARYDGLAWQKMEP
;
A
#
# COMPACT_ATOMS: atom_id res chain seq x y z
N MET A 1 8.88 15.46 24.70
CA MET A 1 8.63 14.87 24.28
C MET A 1 7.98 14.99 23.18
N THR A 2 7.57 14.97 22.52
CA THR A 2 6.93 15.28 21.29
C THR A 2 7.28 14.37 20.14
N GLN A 3 8.20 13.51 20.35
CA GLN A 3 8.62 12.60 19.30
C GLN A 3 7.50 11.73 18.76
N PRO A 4 6.67 11.13 19.62
CA PRO A 4 5.59 10.29 19.10
C PRO A 4 4.66 11.04 18.16
N GLU A 5 4.40 12.30 18.47
CA GLU A 5 3.50 13.09 17.64
C GLU A 5 4.05 13.29 16.25
N ARG A 6 5.34 13.56 16.14
CA ARG A 6 5.94 13.73 14.83
C ARG A 6 5.94 12.43 14.03
N LEU A 7 6.14 11.31 14.71
CA LEU A 7 6.15 10.02 14.03
C LEU A 7 4.78 9.63 13.52
N THR A 8 3.71 10.19 14.07
CA THR A 8 2.37 9.83 13.70
C THR A 8 1.75 10.76 12.66
N ALA A 9 2.39 11.89 12.38
CA ALA A 9 1.79 12.87 11.47
C ALA A 9 1.98 12.44 10.03
N ILE A 10 0.88 12.45 9.28
CA ILE A 10 0.91 12.23 7.84
C ILE A 10 0.37 13.49 7.19
N ALA A 11 1.24 14.25 6.53
CA ALA A 11 0.82 15.47 5.85
C ALA A 11 0.04 15.12 4.60
N PRO A 12 -1.00 15.90 4.27
CA PRO A 12 -1.68 15.71 2.98
C PRO A 12 -0.67 15.80 1.84
N GLY A 13 -0.83 14.91 0.86
CA GLY A 13 0.09 14.83 -0.28
C GLY A 13 1.26 13.90 -0.07
N THR A 14 1.41 13.31 1.11
CA THR A 14 2.48 12.34 1.36
C THR A 14 2.22 11.08 0.55
N PRO A 15 3.19 10.60 -0.25
CA PRO A 15 3.01 9.34 -0.97
C PRO A 15 2.91 8.15 -0.02
N MET A 16 1.90 7.31 -0.27
CA MET A 16 1.60 6.16 0.58
C MET A 16 1.59 4.89 -0.26
N TRP A 17 1.91 3.78 0.39
CA TRP A 17 1.85 2.44 -0.20
C TRP A 17 0.98 1.53 0.66
N LYS A 18 0.29 0.59 -0.01
CA LYS A 18 -0.37 -0.52 0.67
C LYS A 18 -0.14 -1.79 -0.15
N ALA A 19 0.39 -2.82 0.50
CA ALA A 19 0.52 -4.13 -0.15
C ALA A 19 -0.86 -4.76 -0.28
N VAL A 20 -1.15 -5.33 -1.44
CA VAL A 20 -2.44 -5.94 -1.72
C VAL A 20 -2.30 -7.45 -1.61
N PRO A 21 -3.03 -8.10 -0.68
CA PRO A 21 -3.01 -9.56 -0.62
C PRO A 21 -3.40 -10.16 -1.97
N PRO A 22 -2.75 -11.24 -2.40
CA PRO A 22 -3.01 -11.81 -3.73
C PRO A 22 -4.49 -12.04 -4.03
N ARG A 23 -5.26 -12.50 -3.04
CA ARG A 23 -6.68 -12.78 -3.26
C ARG A 23 -7.52 -11.54 -3.53
N LEU A 24 -6.99 -10.34 -3.22
CA LEU A 24 -7.74 -9.10 -3.41
C LEU A 24 -7.37 -8.36 -4.69
N VAL A 25 -6.32 -8.79 -5.40
CA VAL A 25 -5.91 -8.10 -6.63
C VAL A 25 -7.03 -8.09 -7.65
N GLY A 26 -7.60 -9.28 -7.93
CA GLY A 26 -8.73 -9.38 -8.86
C GLY A 26 -9.93 -8.55 -8.43
N PRO A 27 -10.40 -8.72 -7.18
CA PRO A 27 -11.53 -7.92 -6.71
C PRO A 27 -11.32 -6.41 -6.81
N TYR A 28 -10.12 -5.91 -6.56
CA TYR A 28 -9.85 -4.49 -6.77
C TYR A 28 -10.00 -4.13 -8.25
N LEU A 29 -9.31 -4.87 -9.11
CA LEU A 29 -9.25 -4.50 -10.52
C LEU A 29 -10.60 -4.65 -11.23
N THR A 30 -11.49 -5.50 -10.72
CA THR A 30 -12.82 -5.68 -11.30
C THR A 30 -13.90 -4.84 -10.65
N GLY A 31 -13.53 -4.03 -9.65
CA GLY A 31 -14.47 -3.13 -9.01
C GLY A 31 -15.30 -3.75 -7.90
N GLN A 32 -15.03 -4.98 -7.53
CA GLN A 32 -15.75 -5.63 -6.43
C GLN A 32 -15.33 -5.10 -5.08
N ARG A 33 -14.05 -4.68 -4.95
CA ARG A 33 -13.57 -4.09 -3.72
C ARG A 33 -13.21 -2.64 -3.99
N THR A 34 -13.83 -1.73 -3.24
CA THR A 34 -13.74 -0.30 -3.50
C THR A 34 -13.16 0.50 -2.33
N VAL A 35 -12.58 -0.18 -1.35
CA VAL A 35 -12.03 0.50 -0.18
C VAL A 35 -10.59 0.05 0.08
N LEU A 36 -9.83 0.92 0.71
CA LEU A 36 -8.52 0.60 1.27
C LEU A 36 -8.65 0.59 2.77
N ALA A 37 -8.05 -0.42 3.43
CA ALA A 37 -8.11 -0.54 4.89
C ALA A 37 -6.91 -1.34 5.36
N GLY A 38 -6.51 -1.14 6.61
CA GLY A 38 -5.48 -1.93 7.24
C GLY A 38 -4.15 -1.21 7.29
N TYR A 39 -3.06 -1.96 7.18
CA TYR A 39 -1.72 -1.40 7.35
C TYR A 39 -1.24 -0.74 6.08
N VAL A 40 -0.69 0.45 6.24
CA VAL A 40 -0.20 1.28 5.15
C VAL A 40 1.13 1.91 5.56
N TYR A 41 1.88 2.42 4.58
CA TYR A 41 3.25 2.89 4.80
C TYR A 41 3.47 4.19 4.04
N ARG A 42 4.27 5.10 4.61
CA ARG A 42 4.75 6.24 3.85
C ARG A 42 5.86 5.76 2.92
N ALA A 43 5.81 6.17 1.67
CA ALA A 43 6.82 5.73 0.70
C ALA A 43 8.23 6.08 1.17
N GLN A 44 8.39 7.21 1.84
CA GLN A 44 9.70 7.67 2.31
C GLN A 44 10.30 6.80 3.40
N ASP A 45 9.49 5.98 4.07
CA ASP A 45 9.94 5.15 5.20
C ASP A 45 10.36 3.75 4.75
N VAL A 46 10.06 3.35 3.54
CA VAL A 46 10.31 1.98 3.09
C VAL A 46 10.98 2.01 1.72
N ARG A 47 11.88 1.05 1.50
CA ARG A 47 12.59 0.95 0.24
C ARG A 47 12.64 -0.50 -0.19
N PHE A 48 12.35 -0.73 -1.45
CA PHE A 48 12.39 -2.06 -2.02
C PHE A 48 12.44 -1.96 -3.54
N HIS A 49 13.08 -2.92 -4.19
CA HIS A 49 13.19 -2.96 -5.65
C HIS A 49 12.59 -4.22 -6.22
N ASN A 50 12.26 -5.20 -5.38
CA ASN A 50 11.73 -6.49 -5.83
C ASN A 50 10.86 -7.08 -4.73
N PRO A 51 10.10 -8.15 -5.03
CA PRO A 51 9.19 -8.72 -4.03
C PRO A 51 9.87 -9.20 -2.75
N ALA A 52 11.06 -9.79 -2.84
CA ALA A 52 11.74 -10.27 -1.65
C ALA A 52 12.09 -9.12 -0.70
N GLU A 53 12.54 -8.00 -1.26
CA GLU A 53 12.85 -6.82 -0.45
C GLU A 53 11.58 -6.23 0.15
N ALA A 54 10.50 -6.18 -0.61
CA ALA A 54 9.23 -5.65 -0.10
C ALA A 54 8.68 -6.53 1.03
N TYR A 55 8.82 -7.85 0.89
CA TYR A 55 8.37 -8.76 1.93
C TYR A 55 9.02 -8.41 3.28
N LEU A 56 10.30 -8.07 3.28
CA LEU A 56 11.01 -7.68 4.49
C LEU A 56 10.70 -6.24 4.89
N ALA A 57 10.75 -5.31 3.94
CA ALA A 57 10.60 -3.89 4.26
C ALA A 57 9.22 -3.56 4.80
N LEU A 58 8.20 -4.26 4.33
CA LEU A 58 6.82 -4.01 4.74
C LEU A 58 6.34 -4.99 5.80
N SER A 59 7.23 -5.85 6.29
CA SER A 59 6.92 -6.83 7.34
C SER A 59 5.71 -7.68 6.97
N LEU A 60 5.75 -8.30 5.78
CA LEU A 60 4.62 -9.03 5.24
C LEU A 60 4.51 -10.47 5.71
N GLY A 61 5.40 -10.91 6.60
CA GLY A 61 5.47 -12.30 7.03
C GLY A 61 4.74 -12.61 8.33
N TRP A 62 3.57 -12.00 8.56
CA TRP A 62 2.80 -12.32 9.76
C TRP A 62 2.15 -13.70 9.62
N GLU A 63 1.65 -14.22 10.74
CA GLU A 63 0.99 -15.52 10.77
C GLU A 63 -0.22 -15.50 9.83
N ASP A 64 -0.35 -16.55 9.01
CA ASP A 64 -1.44 -16.69 8.04
C ASP A 64 -1.40 -15.66 6.91
N SER A 65 -0.27 -14.99 6.73
CA SER A 65 -0.12 -14.07 5.62
C SER A 65 -0.13 -14.81 4.28
N GLU A 66 -0.75 -14.19 3.27
CA GLU A 66 -0.71 -14.71 1.92
C GLU A 66 0.62 -14.42 1.22
N PHE A 67 1.40 -13.47 1.76
CA PHE A 67 2.68 -13.11 1.16
C PHE A 67 3.74 -14.13 1.56
N THR A 68 4.64 -14.43 0.64
CA THR A 68 5.76 -15.34 0.90
C THR A 68 7.05 -14.68 0.46
N PRO A 69 8.19 -15.10 1.04
CA PRO A 69 9.48 -14.50 0.65
C PRO A 69 9.94 -14.88 -0.75
N HIS A 70 9.23 -15.80 -1.42
CA HIS A 70 9.65 -16.30 -2.72
C HIS A 70 8.71 -15.94 -3.85
N MET A 71 7.67 -15.16 -3.60
CA MET A 71 6.72 -14.85 -4.65
C MET A 71 7.37 -13.96 -5.71
N SER A 72 6.92 -14.12 -6.96
CA SER A 72 7.54 -13.45 -8.09
C SER A 72 7.02 -12.03 -8.30
N GLU A 73 5.90 -11.69 -7.69
CA GLU A 73 5.34 -10.35 -7.82
C GLU A 73 4.49 -10.02 -6.60
N ILE A 74 4.41 -8.73 -6.30
CA ILE A 74 3.53 -8.20 -5.25
C ILE A 74 2.84 -7.00 -5.84
N TYR A 75 1.52 -6.91 -5.64
CA TYR A 75 0.77 -5.72 -6.06
C TYR A 75 0.66 -4.76 -4.91
N LEU A 76 0.77 -3.47 -5.22
CA LEU A 76 0.68 -2.39 -4.24
C LEU A 76 -0.22 -1.30 -4.78
N VAL A 77 -0.98 -0.68 -3.89
CA VAL A 77 -1.71 0.55 -4.23
C VAL A 77 -0.89 1.73 -3.73
N ALA A 78 -0.72 2.72 -4.61
CA ALA A 78 -0.01 3.95 -4.28
C ALA A 78 -0.98 5.12 -4.38
N TRP A 79 -0.96 6.02 -3.41
CA TRP A 79 -1.82 7.20 -3.45
C TRP A 79 -1.18 8.31 -2.64
N LEU A 80 -1.75 9.51 -2.74
CA LEU A 80 -1.31 10.64 -1.93
C LEU A 80 -2.26 10.79 -0.75
N ALA A 81 -1.70 10.90 0.44
CA ALA A 81 -2.48 10.99 1.67
C ALA A 81 -3.41 12.20 1.65
N ARG A 82 -4.60 12.05 2.23
CA ARG A 82 -5.58 13.11 2.40
C ARG A 82 -5.83 13.30 3.88
N ALA A 83 -6.20 14.53 4.27
CA ALA A 83 -6.45 14.83 5.67
C ALA A 83 -7.58 13.96 6.26
N ILE A 84 -8.54 13.55 5.42
CA ILE A 84 -9.70 12.79 5.89
C ILE A 84 -9.41 11.31 6.10
N ASP A 85 -8.23 10.82 5.71
CA ASP A 85 -7.96 9.37 5.73
C ASP A 85 -7.85 8.79 7.14
N GLY A 86 -7.41 9.56 8.11
CA GLY A 86 -7.40 9.10 9.50
C GLY A 86 -6.34 8.07 9.80
N TYR A 87 -5.08 8.38 9.50
CA TYR A 87 -3.97 7.47 9.75
C TYR A 87 -3.68 7.38 11.26
N ALA A 88 -3.51 6.15 11.76
CA ALA A 88 -3.12 5.90 13.12
C ALA A 88 -1.80 5.13 13.14
N PRO A 89 -0.87 5.48 14.03
CA PRO A 89 0.38 4.73 14.09
C PRO A 89 0.15 3.28 14.51
N ALA A 90 0.91 2.38 13.90
CA ALA A 90 0.87 0.97 14.26
C ALA A 90 2.27 0.58 14.71
N THR A 91 2.39 -0.04 15.88
CA THR A 91 3.69 -0.21 16.51
C THR A 91 4.09 -1.65 16.76
N GLY A 92 3.39 -2.61 16.23
CA GLY A 92 3.66 -4.00 16.60
C GLY A 92 4.70 -4.73 15.77
N HIS A 93 5.14 -4.16 14.66
CA HIS A 93 5.94 -4.91 13.69
C HIS A 93 7.38 -4.43 13.53
N GLY A 94 7.79 -3.43 14.32
CA GLY A 94 9.18 -2.97 14.30
C GLY A 94 9.57 -2.15 13.09
N ILE A 95 8.60 -1.70 12.29
CA ILE A 95 8.83 -0.83 11.14
C ILE A 95 7.87 0.34 11.21
N PRO A 96 8.18 1.44 10.52
CA PRO A 96 7.25 2.57 10.44
C PRO A 96 6.03 2.16 9.63
N GLU A 97 4.87 2.03 10.29
CA GLU A 97 3.65 1.72 9.57
C GLU A 97 2.46 2.36 10.27
N PHE A 98 1.37 2.48 9.54
CA PHE A 98 0.15 3.10 10.01
C PHE A 98 -1.03 2.20 9.71
N TYR A 99 -2.13 2.44 10.38
CA TYR A 99 -3.38 1.70 10.17
C TYR A 99 -4.45 2.68 9.77
N ILE A 100 -5.30 2.28 8.81
CA ILE A 100 -6.46 3.09 8.43
C ILE A 100 -7.72 2.22 8.48
N GLU A 101 -8.80 2.83 8.96
CA GLU A 101 -10.13 2.27 8.79
C GLU A 101 -10.50 2.38 7.32
N PRO A 102 -11.50 1.62 6.86
CA PRO A 102 -11.83 1.65 5.43
C PRO A 102 -12.06 3.06 4.88
N ILE A 103 -11.36 3.38 3.82
CA ILE A 103 -11.55 4.64 3.08
C ILE A 103 -11.86 4.29 1.64
N ALA A 104 -12.61 5.17 0.97
CA ALA A 104 -12.81 5.01 -0.47
C ALA A 104 -11.45 5.13 -1.15
N ILE A 105 -11.26 4.36 -2.22
CA ILE A 105 -10.02 4.45 -2.98
C ILE A 105 -9.88 5.87 -3.52
N PRO A 106 -8.76 6.55 -3.24
CA PRO A 106 -8.58 7.93 -3.73
C PRO A 106 -8.52 7.99 -5.26
N VAL A 107 -9.14 9.00 -5.83
CA VAL A 107 -9.03 9.26 -7.26
C VAL A 107 -7.55 9.51 -7.58
N GLY A 108 -7.05 8.89 -8.63
CA GLY A 108 -5.65 9.02 -9.00
C GLY A 108 -4.75 7.97 -8.39
N ALA A 109 -5.28 7.10 -7.51
CA ALA A 109 -4.47 6.02 -6.95
C ALA A 109 -3.95 5.12 -8.07
N GLY A 110 -2.74 4.59 -7.89
CA GLY A 110 -2.13 3.68 -8.84
C GLY A 110 -2.10 2.26 -8.30
N MET A 111 -2.36 1.29 -9.17
CA MET A 111 -2.09 -0.11 -8.87
C MET A 111 -0.76 -0.44 -9.52
N CYS A 112 0.21 -0.86 -8.71
CA CYS A 112 1.56 -1.16 -9.20
C CYS A 112 1.86 -2.63 -9.01
N ARG A 113 2.52 -3.22 -10.00
CA ARG A 113 3.01 -4.58 -9.90
C ARG A 113 4.51 -4.52 -9.70
N LEU A 114 4.96 -5.04 -8.56
CA LEU A 114 6.37 -5.10 -8.23
C LEU A 114 6.89 -6.47 -8.63
N GLY A 115 7.74 -6.50 -9.64
CA GLY A 115 8.38 -7.72 -10.11
C GLY A 115 9.86 -7.69 -9.82
N PRO A 116 10.62 -8.63 -10.39
CA PRO A 116 12.07 -8.74 -10.12
C PRO A 116 12.85 -7.49 -10.53
N ASP A 117 12.37 -6.76 -11.52
CA ASP A 117 13.09 -5.61 -12.07
C ASP A 117 12.53 -4.28 -11.59
N GLY A 118 11.68 -4.28 -10.58
CA GLY A 118 11.12 -3.05 -10.03
C GLY A 118 9.62 -3.00 -10.20
N ASP A 119 9.03 -1.84 -9.91
CA ASP A 119 7.59 -1.68 -9.96
C ASP A 119 7.15 -1.09 -11.30
N GLN A 120 5.92 -1.41 -11.68
CA GLN A 120 5.32 -0.95 -12.91
C GLN A 120 3.88 -0.56 -12.62
N LEU A 121 3.48 0.63 -13.01
CA LEU A 121 2.09 1.08 -12.87
C LEU A 121 1.25 0.31 -13.89
N VAL A 122 0.25 -0.43 -13.42
CA VAL A 122 -0.58 -1.25 -14.31
C VAL A 122 -2.01 -0.75 -14.42
N ALA A 123 -2.47 0.10 -13.49
CA ALA A 123 -3.81 0.66 -13.57
C ALA A 123 -3.86 1.92 -12.72
N ARG A 124 -4.82 2.80 -13.06
CA ARG A 124 -5.04 4.03 -12.29
C ARG A 124 -6.53 4.17 -12.02
N TYR A 125 -6.86 4.57 -10.80
CA TYR A 125 -8.26 4.66 -10.37
C TYR A 125 -8.83 6.03 -10.74
N ASP A 126 -9.96 6.01 -11.46
CA ASP A 126 -10.56 7.27 -11.94
C ASP A 126 -11.71 7.77 -11.04
N GLY A 127 -11.96 7.08 -9.94
CA GLY A 127 -13.05 7.41 -9.03
C GLY A 127 -14.22 6.45 -9.15
N LEU A 128 -14.28 5.68 -10.22
CA LEU A 128 -15.32 4.69 -10.45
C LEU A 128 -14.73 3.31 -10.72
N ALA A 129 -13.62 3.25 -11.42
CA ALA A 129 -13.03 1.98 -11.82
C ALA A 129 -11.53 2.13 -12.04
N TRP A 130 -10.83 1.00 -12.04
CA TRP A 130 -9.42 0.96 -12.39
C TRP A 130 -9.30 0.92 -13.91
N GLN A 131 -8.59 1.89 -14.45
CA GLN A 131 -8.33 1.98 -15.88
C GLN A 131 -6.95 1.38 -16.14
N LYS A 132 -6.89 0.34 -16.98
CA LYS A 132 -5.64 -0.32 -17.30
C LYS A 132 -4.70 0.63 -18.04
N MET A 133 -3.43 0.56 -17.68
CA MET A 133 -2.40 1.33 -18.38
C MET A 133 -1.80 0.46 -19.45
N GLU A 134 -1.68 1.01 -20.65
CA GLU A 134 -1.02 0.30 -21.75
C GLU A 134 0.48 0.24 -21.51
N PRO A 135 1.11 -0.89 -21.86
CA PRO A 135 2.55 -1.00 -21.70
C PRO A 135 3.32 -0.08 -22.64
#